data_f6372ec01affcbd21104d5d089596e74
#
_entry.id   f6372ec01affcbd21104d5d089596e74
#
_cell.length_a   1.000
_cell.length_b   1.000
_cell.length_c   1.000
_cell.angle_alpha   90.00
_cell.angle_beta   90.00
_cell.angle_gamma   90.00
#
_symmetry.space_group_name_H-M   'P 1'
#
loop_
_entity.id
_entity.type
_entity.pdbx_description
1 polymer ?
#
loop_
_entity_poly.entity_id
_entity_poly.type
_entity_poly.pdbx_seq_one_letter_code
_entity_poly.pdbx_strand_id
1 'polypeptide(L)'
;MSNAKERVRGVFITISCRKYINTRVIANKYRLTGDKIGDWKIIYVVCDPDLDSEYKFQFINEPLNSNLLIIKGNDDYVHLFEKVVKAQDIVHKLFDVSEGIIKCDDDLLLNKRLVETFLESNNKGEFHGRNYSNTSFPSPGPEYCKKNRPDNEMEKYYTRNPNELLEIRKKIPDFNPEIYNVCPNLPNGHGGCGGIYFLSTKVSKQIVDYFKKCDFDVFHYDESSQSYPFFAEDVGTSFITCNYGIVYTSDPNMFCHTSEPINENALGFHTHIQGNQLQMNHNVFNILNRGRSFSMF
;
A
#
# COMPACT_ATOMS: atom_id res chain seq x y z
N MET A 1 -28.61 -14.84 13.41
CA MET A 1 -28.07 -13.85 14.36
C MET A 1 -26.84 -13.26 13.74
N SER A 2 -26.83 -11.96 13.37
CA SER A 2 -25.61 -11.32 12.88
C SER A 2 -24.69 -11.15 14.09
N ASN A 3 -23.56 -11.88 14.10
CA ASN A 3 -22.54 -11.62 15.11
C ASN A 3 -22.12 -10.16 14.98
N ALA A 4 -22.19 -9.40 16.06
CA ALA A 4 -21.70 -8.03 16.09
C ALA A 4 -20.22 -8.02 15.68
N LYS A 5 -19.84 -7.10 14.80
CA LYS A 5 -18.44 -6.95 14.38
C LYS A 5 -17.58 -6.58 15.59
N GLU A 6 -16.35 -7.10 15.63
CA GLU A 6 -15.37 -6.65 16.61
C GLU A 6 -15.09 -5.15 16.39
N ARG A 7 -15.24 -4.37 17.46
CA ARG A 7 -14.92 -2.94 17.41
C ARG A 7 -13.43 -2.73 17.62
N VAL A 8 -12.82 -1.97 16.72
CA VAL A 8 -11.40 -1.60 16.78
C VAL A 8 -11.24 -0.11 16.50
N ARG A 9 -10.22 0.52 17.06
CA ARG A 9 -9.90 1.91 16.76
C ARG A 9 -9.48 2.04 15.31
N GLY A 10 -8.60 1.16 14.86
CA GLY A 10 -8.15 1.13 13.48
C GLY A 10 -7.52 -0.20 13.09
N VAL A 11 -7.06 -0.28 11.84
CA VAL A 11 -6.38 -1.45 11.31
C VAL A 11 -5.07 -1.03 10.64
N PHE A 12 -3.98 -1.69 11.02
CA PHE A 12 -2.69 -1.57 10.37
C PHE A 12 -2.53 -2.74 9.40
N ILE A 13 -2.64 -2.48 8.10
CA ILE A 13 -2.47 -3.50 7.07
C ILE A 13 -1.06 -3.41 6.47
N THR A 14 -0.35 -4.54 6.43
CA THR A 14 0.90 -4.67 5.69
C THR A 14 0.65 -5.49 4.43
N ILE A 15 0.85 -4.87 3.28
CA ILE A 15 0.65 -5.51 1.99
C ILE A 15 1.91 -6.26 1.60
N SER A 16 1.76 -7.55 1.34
CA SER A 16 2.83 -8.44 0.89
C SER A 16 2.35 -9.32 -0.27
N CYS A 17 3.16 -10.26 -0.68
CA CYS A 17 2.77 -11.34 -1.59
C CYS A 17 3.27 -12.68 -1.07
N ARG A 18 2.61 -13.78 -1.50
CA ARG A 18 2.97 -15.15 -1.10
C ARG A 18 4.44 -15.47 -1.36
N LYS A 19 4.96 -14.96 -2.48
CA LYS A 19 6.37 -15.16 -2.86
C LYS A 19 7.36 -14.55 -1.86
N TYR A 20 7.00 -13.42 -1.22
CA TYR A 20 7.92 -12.64 -0.40
C TYR A 20 7.61 -12.65 1.10
N ILE A 21 6.48 -13.22 1.53
CA ILE A 21 6.07 -13.21 2.94
C ILE A 21 7.16 -13.77 3.87
N ASN A 22 7.86 -14.82 3.47
CA ASN A 22 8.92 -15.41 4.29
C ASN A 22 10.16 -14.53 4.34
N THR A 23 10.55 -13.92 3.24
CA THR A 23 11.82 -13.19 3.10
C THR A 23 11.72 -11.72 3.49
N ARG A 24 10.54 -11.09 3.32
CA ARG A 24 10.32 -9.69 3.65
C ARG A 24 9.56 -9.49 4.95
N VAL A 25 8.51 -10.27 5.20
CA VAL A 25 7.70 -10.13 6.41
C VAL A 25 8.31 -10.93 7.55
N ILE A 26 8.40 -12.26 7.43
CA ILE A 26 8.83 -13.12 8.54
C ILE A 26 10.29 -12.86 8.94
N ALA A 27 11.18 -12.65 7.97
CA ALA A 27 12.57 -12.32 8.23
C ALA A 27 12.80 -10.89 8.79
N ASN A 28 11.80 -10.01 8.69
CA ASN A 28 11.90 -8.62 9.17
C ASN A 28 11.69 -8.55 10.69
N LYS A 29 12.75 -8.33 11.45
CA LYS A 29 12.72 -8.19 12.92
C LYS A 29 12.05 -6.90 13.41
N TYR A 30 11.86 -5.92 12.54
CA TYR A 30 11.29 -4.62 12.85
C TYR A 30 9.83 -4.49 12.37
N ARG A 31 9.21 -5.60 11.93
CA ARG A 31 7.78 -5.65 11.64
C ARG A 31 6.93 -5.58 12.91
N LEU A 32 5.68 -5.24 12.78
CA LEU A 32 4.72 -5.40 13.85
C LEU A 32 4.36 -6.88 14.00
N THR A 33 4.11 -7.32 15.22
CA THR A 33 3.69 -8.71 15.52
C THR A 33 2.57 -8.71 16.54
N GLY A 34 1.86 -9.83 16.62
CA GLY A 34 0.71 -9.99 17.51
C GLY A 34 -0.61 -9.69 16.79
N ASP A 35 -1.67 -9.80 17.57
CA ASP A 35 -3.02 -9.53 17.10
C ASP A 35 -3.28 -8.04 16.95
N LYS A 36 -2.75 -7.25 17.89
CA LYS A 36 -3.00 -5.81 18.02
C LYS A 36 -1.75 -5.05 18.51
N ILE A 37 -1.75 -3.76 18.22
CA ILE A 37 -0.89 -2.74 18.82
C ILE A 37 -1.81 -1.65 19.41
N GLY A 38 -1.93 -1.58 20.73
CA GLY A 38 -3.01 -0.84 21.36
C GLY A 38 -4.38 -1.34 20.88
N ASP A 39 -5.25 -0.44 20.47
CA ASP A 39 -6.58 -0.76 19.92
C ASP A 39 -6.59 -0.92 18.38
N TRP A 40 -5.42 -1.03 17.77
CA TRP A 40 -5.26 -1.21 16.31
C TRP A 40 -4.98 -2.67 15.98
N LYS A 41 -5.80 -3.24 15.11
CA LYS A 41 -5.61 -4.60 14.61
C LYS A 41 -4.41 -4.64 13.66
N ILE A 42 -3.55 -5.66 13.76
CA ILE A 42 -2.42 -5.88 12.84
C ILE A 42 -2.82 -6.98 11.85
N ILE A 43 -2.73 -6.70 10.54
CA ILE A 43 -3.11 -7.65 9.50
C ILE A 43 -2.06 -7.63 8.38
N TYR A 44 -1.52 -8.80 8.04
CA TYR A 44 -0.74 -9.02 6.83
C TYR A 44 -1.66 -9.48 5.72
N VAL A 45 -1.46 -8.97 4.50
CA VAL A 45 -2.32 -9.23 3.35
C VAL A 45 -1.53 -9.83 2.21
N VAL A 46 -2.03 -10.92 1.66
CA VAL A 46 -1.54 -11.55 0.43
C VAL A 46 -2.73 -11.93 -0.45
N CYS A 47 -2.50 -12.14 -1.75
CA CYS A 47 -3.52 -12.72 -2.62
C CYS A 47 -3.22 -14.19 -2.95
N ASP A 48 -4.27 -14.92 -3.33
CA ASP A 48 -4.22 -16.28 -3.83
C ASP A 48 -5.28 -16.46 -4.93
N PRO A 49 -4.88 -16.63 -6.20
CA PRO A 49 -5.84 -16.81 -7.29
C PRO A 49 -6.63 -18.11 -7.15
N ASP A 50 -6.07 -19.10 -6.48
CA ASP A 50 -6.67 -20.44 -6.33
C ASP A 50 -7.54 -20.58 -5.07
N LEU A 51 -7.77 -19.49 -4.33
CA LEU A 51 -8.60 -19.52 -3.13
C LEU A 51 -10.07 -19.82 -3.48
N ASP A 52 -10.69 -20.81 -2.84
CA ASP A 52 -12.07 -21.21 -3.10
C ASP A 52 -13.12 -20.18 -2.64
N SER A 53 -12.78 -19.35 -1.63
CA SER A 53 -13.63 -18.31 -1.06
C SER A 53 -13.16 -16.92 -1.47
N GLU A 54 -14.00 -15.87 -1.26
CA GLU A 54 -13.60 -14.48 -1.49
C GLU A 54 -12.35 -14.10 -0.68
N TYR A 55 -12.29 -14.57 0.55
CA TYR A 55 -11.14 -14.38 1.44
C TYR A 55 -11.06 -15.45 2.53
N LYS A 56 -9.87 -15.55 3.17
CA LYS A 56 -9.64 -16.29 4.40
C LYS A 56 -8.94 -15.37 5.40
N PHE A 57 -9.48 -15.28 6.62
CA PHE A 57 -8.89 -14.49 7.70
C PHE A 57 -8.61 -15.39 8.89
N GLN A 58 -7.36 -15.37 9.40
CA GLN A 58 -6.94 -16.22 10.50
C GLN A 58 -5.73 -15.63 11.24
N PHE A 59 -5.62 -15.91 12.52
CA PHE A 59 -4.37 -15.70 13.25
C PHE A 59 -3.40 -16.84 12.96
N ILE A 60 -2.18 -16.51 12.56
CA ILE A 60 -1.09 -17.46 12.33
C ILE A 60 -0.12 -17.33 13.50
N ASN A 61 0.13 -18.45 14.20
CA ASN A 61 1.18 -18.55 15.22
C ASN A 61 2.57 -18.35 14.60
N GLU A 62 3.63 -18.64 15.36
CA GLU A 62 4.99 -18.55 14.80
C GLU A 62 5.11 -19.35 13.47
N PRO A 63 5.85 -18.84 12.46
CA PRO A 63 6.77 -17.69 12.58
C PRO A 63 6.13 -16.32 12.29
N LEU A 64 4.90 -16.21 11.78
CA LEU A 64 4.28 -14.93 11.47
C LEU A 64 3.87 -14.19 12.75
N ASN A 65 3.25 -14.90 13.69
CA ASN A 65 2.72 -14.38 14.95
C ASN A 65 1.87 -13.12 14.72
N SER A 66 0.87 -13.21 13.82
CA SER A 66 -0.06 -12.13 13.51
C SER A 66 -1.26 -12.61 12.70
N ASN A 67 -2.23 -11.71 12.45
CA ASN A 67 -3.33 -12.00 11.55
C ASN A 67 -2.87 -12.00 10.10
N LEU A 68 -3.36 -12.96 9.35
CA LEU A 68 -3.18 -13.09 7.91
C LEU A 68 -4.54 -13.04 7.21
N LEU A 69 -4.66 -12.12 6.28
CA LEU A 69 -5.77 -12.02 5.34
C LEU A 69 -5.29 -12.50 3.97
N ILE A 70 -5.88 -13.57 3.48
CA ILE A 70 -5.65 -14.08 2.13
C ILE A 70 -6.88 -13.70 1.31
N ILE A 71 -6.68 -13.01 0.20
CA ILE A 71 -7.75 -12.50 -0.69
C ILE A 71 -7.68 -13.27 -2.00
N LYS A 72 -8.83 -13.67 -2.54
CA LYS A 72 -8.89 -14.25 -3.88
C LYS A 72 -8.52 -13.20 -4.92
N GLY A 73 -7.45 -13.45 -5.68
CA GLY A 73 -6.98 -12.53 -6.71
C GLY A 73 -5.51 -12.73 -7.06
N ASN A 74 -5.05 -11.97 -8.04
CA ASN A 74 -3.66 -11.98 -8.47
C ASN A 74 -2.74 -11.36 -7.42
N ASP A 75 -1.55 -11.95 -7.24
CA ASP A 75 -0.58 -11.55 -6.21
C ASP A 75 0.67 -10.89 -6.81
N ASP A 76 0.47 -10.15 -7.89
CA ASP A 76 1.52 -9.42 -8.61
C ASP A 76 1.45 -7.90 -8.34
N TYR A 77 2.39 -7.17 -8.92
CA TYR A 77 2.51 -5.72 -8.72
C TYR A 77 1.42 -4.93 -9.47
N VAL A 78 0.93 -5.42 -10.60
CA VAL A 78 -0.08 -4.74 -11.40
C VAL A 78 -1.42 -4.68 -10.67
N HIS A 79 -1.73 -5.76 -9.92
CA HIS A 79 -2.97 -5.85 -9.13
C HIS A 79 -2.81 -5.32 -7.69
N LEU A 80 -1.75 -4.54 -7.43
CA LEU A 80 -1.49 -4.03 -6.07
C LEU A 80 -2.62 -3.14 -5.57
N PHE A 81 -3.13 -2.23 -6.41
CA PHE A 81 -4.25 -1.36 -6.04
C PHE A 81 -5.52 -2.15 -5.74
N GLU A 82 -5.85 -3.13 -6.59
CA GLU A 82 -6.98 -4.04 -6.36
C GLU A 82 -6.86 -4.77 -5.01
N LYS A 83 -5.67 -5.33 -4.73
CA LYS A 83 -5.37 -5.99 -3.45
C LYS A 83 -5.60 -5.07 -2.26
N VAL A 84 -5.07 -3.84 -2.31
CA VAL A 84 -5.19 -2.86 -1.22
C VAL A 84 -6.65 -2.49 -0.99
N VAL A 85 -7.41 -2.20 -2.05
CA VAL A 85 -8.83 -1.79 -1.90
C VAL A 85 -9.71 -2.95 -1.48
N LYS A 86 -9.50 -4.16 -2.00
CA LYS A 86 -10.19 -5.38 -1.52
C LYS A 86 -9.87 -5.67 -0.06
N ALA A 87 -8.62 -5.46 0.39
CA ALA A 87 -8.27 -5.61 1.81
C ALA A 87 -9.05 -4.62 2.68
N GLN A 88 -9.19 -3.36 2.27
CA GLN A 88 -9.99 -2.36 2.97
C GLN A 88 -11.47 -2.76 3.03
N ASP A 89 -12.04 -3.24 1.94
CA ASP A 89 -13.44 -3.71 1.89
C ASP A 89 -13.68 -4.86 2.88
N ILE A 90 -12.78 -5.85 2.90
CA ILE A 90 -12.87 -7.00 3.80
C ILE A 90 -12.69 -6.56 5.26
N VAL A 91 -11.75 -5.65 5.53
CA VAL A 91 -11.57 -5.06 6.87
C VAL A 91 -12.87 -4.42 7.36
N HIS A 92 -13.57 -3.66 6.52
CA HIS A 92 -14.87 -3.07 6.88
C HIS A 92 -16.00 -4.10 7.00
N LYS A 93 -15.88 -5.28 6.35
CA LYS A 93 -16.81 -6.40 6.56
C LYS A 93 -16.56 -7.09 7.90
N LEU A 94 -15.31 -7.25 8.33
CA LEU A 94 -14.91 -7.97 9.53
C LEU A 94 -14.99 -7.13 10.81
N PHE A 95 -14.65 -5.84 10.73
CA PHE A 95 -14.48 -4.96 11.89
C PHE A 95 -15.36 -3.72 11.82
N ASP A 96 -15.75 -3.23 13.01
CA ASP A 96 -16.27 -1.87 13.20
C ASP A 96 -15.09 -0.93 13.47
N VAL A 97 -14.56 -0.35 12.40
CA VAL A 97 -13.37 0.52 12.42
C VAL A 97 -13.80 1.95 12.71
N SER A 98 -13.37 2.52 13.85
CA SER A 98 -13.80 3.86 14.25
C SER A 98 -12.91 5.00 13.73
N GLU A 99 -11.61 4.80 13.56
CA GLU A 99 -10.67 5.87 13.18
C GLU A 99 -10.20 5.72 11.73
N GLY A 100 -9.59 4.59 11.37
CA GLY A 100 -9.13 4.42 9.99
C GLY A 100 -8.24 3.22 9.75
N ILE A 101 -7.59 3.24 8.59
CA ILE A 101 -6.71 2.19 8.12
C ILE A 101 -5.34 2.78 7.81
N ILE A 102 -4.27 2.14 8.29
CA ILE A 102 -2.91 2.39 7.82
C ILE A 102 -2.55 1.30 6.83
N LYS A 103 -2.14 1.70 5.62
CA LYS A 103 -1.48 0.83 4.66
C LYS A 103 0.02 0.96 4.79
N CYS A 104 0.71 -0.16 4.78
CA CYS A 104 2.17 -0.26 4.83
C CYS A 104 2.67 -1.29 3.82
N ASP A 105 3.82 -1.02 3.18
CA ASP A 105 4.50 -2.00 2.35
C ASP A 105 5.34 -2.98 3.19
N ASP A 106 5.64 -4.15 2.63
CA ASP A 106 6.38 -5.21 3.31
C ASP A 106 7.90 -5.01 3.33
N ASP A 107 8.40 -3.98 2.67
CA ASP A 107 9.82 -3.61 2.59
C ASP A 107 10.22 -2.43 3.49
N LEU A 108 9.37 -2.10 4.45
CA LEU A 108 9.65 -1.10 5.47
C LEU A 108 10.12 -1.73 6.80
N LEU A 109 11.17 -1.16 7.36
CA LEU A 109 11.60 -1.41 8.73
C LEU A 109 10.91 -0.39 9.65
N LEU A 110 10.04 -0.84 10.54
CA LEU A 110 9.21 0.05 11.35
C LEU A 110 9.88 0.43 12.66
N ASN A 111 9.83 1.70 13.01
CA ASN A 111 10.13 2.19 14.35
C ASN A 111 8.89 2.02 15.23
N LYS A 112 8.79 0.88 15.89
CA LYS A 112 7.60 0.49 16.66
C LYS A 112 7.14 1.59 17.63
N ARG A 113 8.06 2.25 18.35
CA ARG A 113 7.74 3.33 19.30
C ARG A 113 7.08 4.53 18.61
N LEU A 114 7.61 4.94 17.46
CA LEU A 114 7.03 6.07 16.71
C LEU A 114 5.70 5.68 16.07
N VAL A 115 5.57 4.44 15.60
CA VAL A 115 4.28 3.90 15.13
C VAL A 115 3.26 3.94 16.27
N GLU A 116 3.57 3.44 17.46
CA GLU A 116 2.69 3.50 18.63
C GLU A 116 2.27 4.95 18.93
N THR A 117 3.22 5.88 18.99
CA THR A 117 2.94 7.30 19.20
C THR A 117 2.00 7.88 18.12
N PHE A 118 2.21 7.53 16.84
CA PHE A 118 1.33 7.95 15.76
C PHE A 118 -0.07 7.36 15.90
N LEU A 119 -0.18 6.07 16.25
CA LEU A 119 -1.46 5.39 16.46
C LEU A 119 -2.26 5.97 17.61
N GLU A 120 -1.60 6.46 18.67
CA GLU A 120 -2.22 7.10 19.82
C GLU A 120 -2.67 8.53 19.54
N SER A 121 -2.07 9.20 18.56
CA SER A 121 -2.42 10.58 18.22
C SER A 121 -3.87 10.67 17.73
N ASN A 122 -4.55 11.78 18.11
CA ASN A 122 -5.95 12.01 17.75
C ASN A 122 -6.14 12.87 16.49
N ASN A 123 -5.04 13.32 15.89
CA ASN A 123 -5.09 14.26 14.76
C ASN A 123 -4.35 13.70 13.54
N LYS A 124 -4.96 12.69 12.90
CA LYS A 124 -4.40 12.08 11.69
C LYS A 124 -4.94 12.66 10.39
N GLY A 125 -5.99 13.50 10.47
CA GLY A 125 -6.65 14.03 9.28
C GLY A 125 -7.47 12.96 8.52
N GLU A 126 -7.79 13.24 7.27
CA GLU A 126 -8.56 12.34 6.41
C GLU A 126 -7.66 11.41 5.58
N PHE A 127 -6.63 11.96 4.93
CA PHE A 127 -5.57 11.25 4.23
C PHE A 127 -4.24 11.82 4.68
N HIS A 128 -3.41 10.98 5.31
CA HIS A 128 -2.14 11.39 5.88
C HIS A 128 -1.03 10.49 5.33
N GLY A 129 -0.05 11.07 4.67
CA GLY A 129 1.01 10.33 4.01
C GLY A 129 2.22 11.21 3.76
N ARG A 130 3.25 10.63 3.15
CA ARG A 130 4.40 11.37 2.69
C ARG A 130 4.15 11.83 1.26
N ASN A 131 4.34 13.13 0.99
CA ASN A 131 4.36 13.62 -0.38
C ASN A 131 5.69 13.25 -1.07
N TYR A 132 5.64 13.02 -2.38
CA TYR A 132 6.86 13.00 -3.18
C TYR A 132 7.53 14.37 -3.08
N SER A 133 8.80 14.40 -2.63
CA SER A 133 9.54 15.60 -2.41
C SER A 133 9.41 16.59 -3.58
N ASN A 134 8.91 17.80 -3.33
CA ASN A 134 9.00 19.06 -4.11
C ASN A 134 8.89 19.01 -5.65
N THR A 135 8.81 17.87 -6.25
CA THR A 135 8.39 17.73 -7.63
C THR A 135 6.88 17.54 -7.59
N SER A 136 6.14 18.62 -7.95
CA SER A 136 4.88 18.40 -8.65
C SER A 136 5.00 17.04 -9.34
N PHE A 137 4.02 16.12 -9.15
CA PHE A 137 3.85 15.12 -10.19
C PHE A 137 3.76 15.95 -11.47
N PRO A 138 4.82 16.04 -12.28
CA PRO A 138 4.63 16.66 -13.56
C PRO A 138 3.49 15.83 -14.13
N SER A 139 2.44 16.48 -14.59
CA SER A 139 1.54 15.83 -15.51
C SER A 139 2.45 15.16 -16.52
N PRO A 140 2.74 13.87 -16.40
CA PRO A 140 3.65 13.27 -17.33
C PRO A 140 2.79 13.01 -18.56
N GLY A 141 2.93 13.90 -19.52
CA GLY A 141 2.50 13.55 -20.87
C GLY A 141 3.09 12.18 -21.24
N PRO A 142 2.51 11.48 -22.23
CA PRO A 142 2.98 10.18 -22.67
C PRO A 142 4.50 10.08 -22.87
N GLU A 143 5.16 11.19 -23.25
CA GLU A 143 6.60 11.28 -23.40
C GLU A 143 7.38 11.24 -22.07
N TYR A 144 6.84 11.73 -20.98
CA TYR A 144 7.50 11.66 -19.67
C TYR A 144 7.49 10.25 -19.12
N CYS A 145 6.39 9.53 -19.27
CA CYS A 145 6.31 8.12 -18.92
C CYS A 145 7.30 7.28 -19.73
N LYS A 146 7.49 7.57 -21.03
CA LYS A 146 8.52 6.95 -21.86
C LYS A 146 9.95 7.27 -21.41
N LYS A 147 10.23 8.53 -21.09
CA LYS A 147 11.60 9.03 -20.89
C LYS A 147 12.16 8.77 -19.51
N ASN A 148 11.31 8.75 -18.47
CA ASN A 148 11.72 8.68 -17.07
C ASN A 148 11.39 7.35 -16.37
N ARG A 149 10.73 6.43 -17.05
CA ARG A 149 10.60 5.03 -16.66
C ARG A 149 11.15 4.13 -17.79
N PRO A 150 12.49 4.03 -17.91
CA PRO A 150 13.12 3.13 -18.89
C PRO A 150 12.72 1.65 -18.65
N ASP A 151 12.23 1.35 -17.46
CA ASP A 151 11.62 0.11 -17.07
C ASP A 151 10.10 0.24 -17.09
N ASN A 152 9.48 0.25 -18.26
CA ASN A 152 8.03 0.21 -18.40
C ASN A 152 7.50 -1.11 -17.78
N GLU A 153 7.05 -1.03 -16.53
CA GLU A 153 6.52 -2.18 -15.79
C GLU A 153 5.31 -2.80 -16.51
N MET A 154 4.52 -1.98 -17.20
CA MET A 154 3.38 -2.41 -17.98
C MET A 154 3.83 -3.20 -19.22
N GLU A 155 4.81 -2.71 -19.94
CA GLU A 155 5.40 -3.43 -21.09
C GLU A 155 6.00 -4.75 -20.66
N LYS A 156 6.79 -4.75 -19.57
CA LYS A 156 7.36 -5.96 -18.99
C LYS A 156 6.30 -6.95 -18.56
N TYR A 157 5.23 -6.47 -17.94
CA TYR A 157 4.13 -7.30 -17.52
C TYR A 157 3.47 -7.99 -18.71
N TYR A 158 3.08 -7.23 -19.74
CA TYR A 158 2.42 -7.79 -20.92
C TYR A 158 3.33 -8.61 -21.82
N THR A 159 4.64 -8.35 -21.81
CA THR A 159 5.62 -9.24 -22.46
C THR A 159 5.63 -10.63 -21.80
N ARG A 160 5.45 -10.68 -20.49
CA ARG A 160 5.37 -11.95 -19.74
C ARG A 160 3.99 -12.59 -19.77
N ASN A 161 2.94 -11.79 -20.01
CA ASN A 161 1.54 -12.20 -19.99
C ASN A 161 0.82 -11.82 -21.30
N PRO A 162 1.24 -12.35 -22.46
CA PRO A 162 0.72 -11.92 -23.77
C PRO A 162 -0.77 -12.19 -23.96
N ASN A 163 -1.31 -13.20 -23.29
CA ASN A 163 -2.74 -13.49 -23.34
C ASN A 163 -3.58 -12.40 -22.69
N GLU A 164 -3.11 -11.80 -21.60
CA GLU A 164 -3.80 -10.67 -20.95
C GLU A 164 -3.78 -9.43 -21.84
N LEU A 165 -2.68 -9.17 -22.54
CA LEU A 165 -2.62 -8.10 -23.53
C LEU A 165 -3.68 -8.28 -24.64
N LEU A 166 -3.90 -9.52 -25.08
CA LEU A 166 -4.94 -9.82 -26.08
C LEU A 166 -6.34 -9.56 -25.51
N GLU A 167 -6.61 -9.93 -24.25
CA GLU A 167 -7.90 -9.65 -23.62
C GLU A 167 -8.16 -8.15 -23.46
N ILE A 168 -7.13 -7.36 -23.10
CA ILE A 168 -7.27 -5.90 -23.02
C ILE A 168 -7.53 -5.29 -24.40
N ARG A 169 -6.81 -5.74 -25.42
CA ARG A 169 -7.03 -5.25 -26.80
C ARG A 169 -8.40 -5.59 -27.38
N LYS A 170 -9.08 -6.60 -26.83
CA LYS A 170 -10.51 -6.82 -27.15
C LYS A 170 -11.40 -5.71 -26.60
N LYS A 171 -11.07 -5.15 -25.46
CA LYS A 171 -11.81 -4.04 -24.83
C LYS A 171 -11.34 -2.67 -25.35
N ILE A 172 -10.06 -2.52 -25.59
CA ILE A 172 -9.39 -1.29 -26.03
C ILE A 172 -8.47 -1.64 -27.21
N PRO A 173 -8.99 -1.61 -28.46
CA PRO A 173 -8.26 -2.10 -29.65
C PRO A 173 -6.89 -1.45 -29.86
N ASP A 174 -6.77 -0.15 -29.57
CA ASP A 174 -5.54 0.63 -29.77
C ASP A 174 -4.63 0.65 -28.53
N PHE A 175 -4.86 -0.23 -27.56
CA PHE A 175 -4.04 -0.30 -26.37
C PHE A 175 -2.59 -0.59 -26.72
N ASN A 176 -1.72 0.36 -26.37
CA ASN A 176 -0.27 0.22 -26.50
C ASN A 176 0.40 0.42 -25.13
N PRO A 177 0.94 -0.63 -24.50
CA PRO A 177 1.57 -0.54 -23.19
C PRO A 177 2.80 0.37 -23.14
N GLU A 178 3.41 0.69 -24.29
CA GLU A 178 4.58 1.57 -24.36
C GLU A 178 4.22 3.06 -24.21
N ILE A 179 3.01 3.47 -24.60
CA ILE A 179 2.61 4.88 -24.66
C ILE A 179 1.48 5.23 -23.69
N TYR A 180 1.24 4.35 -22.75
CA TYR A 180 0.06 4.41 -21.92
C TYR A 180 0.18 5.46 -20.80
N ASN A 181 -0.85 6.29 -20.66
CA ASN A 181 -0.89 7.26 -19.57
C ASN A 181 -1.46 6.60 -18.30
N VAL A 182 -0.58 6.27 -17.36
CA VAL A 182 -0.94 5.68 -16.05
C VAL A 182 -1.01 6.73 -14.93
N CYS A 183 -0.79 7.99 -15.26
CA CYS A 183 -0.78 9.05 -14.26
C CYS A 183 -1.81 10.12 -14.62
N PRO A 184 -2.94 10.19 -13.90
CA PRO A 184 -3.88 11.30 -14.04
C PRO A 184 -3.20 12.62 -13.64
N ASN A 185 -3.71 13.72 -14.17
CA ASN A 185 -3.35 15.05 -13.71
C ASN A 185 -3.88 15.25 -12.30
N LEU A 186 -3.01 15.12 -11.30
CA LEU A 186 -3.35 15.45 -9.92
C LEU A 186 -2.94 16.90 -9.61
N PRO A 187 -3.72 17.65 -8.83
CA PRO A 187 -3.34 18.96 -8.35
C PRO A 187 -1.99 18.91 -7.62
N ASN A 188 -1.19 19.97 -7.74
CA ASN A 188 0.08 20.08 -7.06
C ASN A 188 -0.08 19.83 -5.55
N GLY A 189 0.77 18.97 -4.99
CA GLY A 189 0.79 18.68 -3.57
C GLY A 189 -0.28 17.69 -3.10
N HIS A 190 -1.11 17.16 -3.99
CA HIS A 190 -2.06 16.10 -3.67
C HIS A 190 -1.48 14.75 -4.07
N GLY A 191 -1.29 13.89 -3.09
CA GLY A 191 -0.86 12.51 -3.32
C GLY A 191 0.21 12.04 -2.35
N GLY A 192 0.01 10.83 -1.84
CA GLY A 192 0.94 10.16 -0.93
C GLY A 192 1.80 9.16 -1.66
N CYS A 193 3.06 9.04 -1.24
CA CYS A 193 3.91 7.93 -1.62
C CYS A 193 3.39 6.62 -1.03
N GLY A 194 3.47 5.53 -1.80
CA GLY A 194 2.89 4.23 -1.48
C GLY A 194 3.44 3.52 -0.23
N GLY A 195 4.63 3.86 0.29
CA GLY A 195 5.29 3.10 1.35
C GLY A 195 4.46 2.93 2.63
N ILE A 196 3.97 4.02 3.20
CA ILE A 196 3.05 4.02 4.35
C ILE A 196 2.17 5.26 4.34
N TYR A 197 0.87 5.07 4.55
CA TYR A 197 -0.10 6.15 4.70
C TYR A 197 -1.31 5.74 5.55
N PHE A 198 -2.00 6.72 6.08
CA PHE A 198 -3.25 6.58 6.82
C PHE A 198 -4.42 7.12 6.00
N LEU A 199 -5.53 6.41 6.05
CA LEU A 199 -6.84 6.82 5.53
C LEU A 199 -7.87 6.75 6.66
N SER A 200 -8.64 7.82 6.87
CA SER A 200 -9.77 7.75 7.78
C SER A 200 -10.79 6.70 7.32
N THR A 201 -11.58 6.18 8.23
CA THR A 201 -12.66 5.21 7.92
C THR A 201 -13.59 5.72 6.82
N LYS A 202 -13.92 7.02 6.82
CA LYS A 202 -14.73 7.66 5.78
C LYS A 202 -14.04 7.55 4.42
N VAL A 203 -12.77 7.95 4.34
CA VAL A 203 -12.01 7.97 3.08
C VAL A 203 -11.78 6.57 2.55
N SER A 204 -11.39 5.62 3.41
CA SER A 204 -11.22 4.23 3.02
C SER A 204 -12.50 3.64 2.40
N LYS A 205 -13.68 3.91 3.01
CA LYS A 205 -14.97 3.49 2.44
C LYS A 205 -15.25 4.16 1.08
N GLN A 206 -14.94 5.45 0.94
CA GLN A 206 -15.13 6.15 -0.33
C GLN A 206 -14.26 5.57 -1.45
N ILE A 207 -13.00 5.19 -1.14
CA ILE A 207 -12.11 4.52 -2.11
C ILE A 207 -12.70 3.16 -2.52
N VAL A 208 -13.14 2.37 -1.55
CA VAL A 208 -13.79 1.07 -1.80
C VAL A 208 -15.03 1.24 -2.68
N ASP A 209 -15.92 2.17 -2.34
CA ASP A 209 -17.16 2.40 -3.07
C ASP A 209 -16.92 2.93 -4.49
N TYR A 210 -15.87 3.74 -4.68
CA TYR A 210 -15.48 4.20 -6.01
C TYR A 210 -14.99 3.05 -6.88
N PHE A 211 -14.04 2.28 -6.37
CA PHE A 211 -13.41 1.22 -7.17
C PHE A 211 -14.35 0.02 -7.41
N LYS A 212 -15.32 -0.21 -6.52
CA LYS A 212 -16.43 -1.14 -6.78
C LYS A 212 -17.24 -0.78 -8.02
N LYS A 213 -17.46 0.51 -8.28
CA LYS A 213 -18.18 0.97 -9.50
C LYS A 213 -17.38 0.71 -10.78
N CYS A 214 -16.08 0.52 -10.64
CA CYS A 214 -15.17 0.12 -11.70
C CYS A 214 -14.92 -1.40 -11.71
N ASP A 215 -15.78 -2.21 -11.07
CA ASP A 215 -15.66 -3.68 -10.96
C ASP A 215 -14.31 -4.18 -10.44
N PHE A 216 -13.61 -3.37 -9.62
CA PHE A 216 -12.22 -3.60 -9.18
C PHE A 216 -11.24 -3.80 -10.33
N ASP A 217 -11.53 -3.26 -11.51
CA ASP A 217 -10.69 -3.38 -12.69
C ASP A 217 -9.54 -2.35 -12.66
N VAL A 218 -8.32 -2.80 -12.44
CA VAL A 218 -7.12 -1.95 -12.48
C VAL A 218 -6.84 -1.37 -13.87
N PHE A 219 -7.44 -1.96 -14.90
CA PHE A 219 -7.37 -1.51 -16.29
C PHE A 219 -8.56 -0.63 -16.70
N HIS A 220 -9.32 -0.15 -15.72
CA HIS A 220 -10.41 0.79 -15.99
C HIS A 220 -9.84 2.10 -16.53
N TYR A 221 -10.26 2.48 -17.75
CA TYR A 221 -9.91 3.76 -18.35
C TYR A 221 -10.86 4.85 -17.84
N ASP A 222 -10.30 5.90 -17.28
CA ASP A 222 -11.04 7.08 -16.87
C ASP A 222 -11.01 8.13 -17.99
N GLU A 223 -12.17 8.38 -18.61
CA GLU A 223 -12.31 9.31 -19.73
C GLU A 223 -12.02 10.77 -19.30
N SER A 224 -12.33 11.12 -18.08
CA SER A 224 -12.17 12.50 -17.58
C SER A 224 -10.71 12.90 -17.41
N SER A 225 -9.88 11.98 -16.95
CA SER A 225 -8.42 12.17 -16.79
C SER A 225 -7.63 11.65 -18.00
N GLN A 226 -8.29 10.97 -18.95
CA GLN A 226 -7.64 10.30 -20.08
C GLN A 226 -6.47 9.41 -19.65
N SER A 227 -6.67 8.61 -18.60
CA SER A 227 -5.64 7.81 -17.97
C SER A 227 -6.15 6.49 -17.40
N TYR A 228 -5.24 5.67 -16.92
CA TYR A 228 -5.51 4.43 -16.17
C TYR A 228 -5.02 4.60 -14.73
N PRO A 229 -5.77 5.30 -13.90
CA PRO A 229 -5.31 5.77 -12.60
C PRO A 229 -5.04 4.63 -11.61
N PHE A 230 -5.63 3.45 -11.81
CA PHE A 230 -5.56 2.33 -10.86
C PHE A 230 -4.38 1.38 -11.08
N PHE A 231 -3.56 1.65 -12.11
CA PHE A 231 -2.40 0.82 -12.41
C PHE A 231 -1.28 0.95 -11.35
N ALA A 232 -1.13 2.13 -10.76
CA ALA A 232 -0.23 2.36 -9.63
C ALA A 232 -1.03 2.65 -8.37
N GLU A 233 -0.73 1.95 -7.28
CA GLU A 233 -1.53 1.95 -6.06
C GLU A 233 -1.65 3.32 -5.41
N ASP A 234 -0.54 4.02 -5.24
CA ASP A 234 -0.47 5.36 -4.66
C ASP A 234 -1.13 6.43 -5.56
N VAL A 235 -1.01 6.28 -6.87
CA VAL A 235 -1.69 7.12 -7.86
C VAL A 235 -3.20 6.91 -7.81
N GLY A 236 -3.67 5.65 -7.78
CA GLY A 236 -5.10 5.33 -7.70
C GLY A 236 -5.74 5.85 -6.42
N THR A 237 -5.07 5.68 -5.29
CA THR A 237 -5.50 6.24 -4.01
C THR A 237 -5.60 7.77 -4.07
N SER A 238 -4.58 8.43 -4.60
CA SER A 238 -4.52 9.88 -4.73
C SER A 238 -5.56 10.42 -5.72
N PHE A 239 -5.79 9.73 -6.83
CA PHE A 239 -6.80 10.07 -7.83
C PHE A 239 -8.21 10.07 -7.23
N ILE A 240 -8.58 9.00 -6.54
CA ILE A 240 -9.92 8.91 -5.94
C ILE A 240 -10.08 9.96 -4.85
N THR A 241 -9.12 10.12 -3.97
CA THR A 241 -9.21 11.08 -2.87
C THR A 241 -9.27 12.52 -3.38
N CYS A 242 -8.56 12.83 -4.46
CA CYS A 242 -8.66 14.12 -5.14
C CYS A 242 -10.07 14.38 -5.70
N ASN A 243 -10.67 13.38 -6.38
CA ASN A 243 -12.03 13.50 -6.94
C ASN A 243 -13.09 13.71 -5.86
N TYR A 244 -12.87 13.23 -4.65
CA TYR A 244 -13.75 13.49 -3.50
C TYR A 244 -13.41 14.78 -2.74
N GLY A 245 -12.41 15.56 -3.15
CA GLY A 245 -11.98 16.76 -2.46
C GLY A 245 -11.43 16.51 -1.06
N ILE A 246 -10.84 15.33 -0.83
CA ILE A 246 -10.28 14.93 0.47
C ILE A 246 -9.03 15.74 0.76
N VAL A 247 -8.93 16.27 1.98
CA VAL A 247 -7.74 17.00 2.43
C VAL A 247 -6.60 16.03 2.68
N TYR A 248 -5.51 16.23 1.94
CA TYR A 248 -4.27 15.49 2.12
C TYR A 248 -3.34 16.20 3.09
N THR A 249 -2.85 15.48 4.09
CA THR A 249 -1.84 15.94 5.05
C THR A 249 -0.49 15.34 4.68
N SER A 250 0.45 16.18 4.26
CA SER A 250 1.82 15.74 3.95
C SER A 250 2.65 15.71 5.22
N ASP A 251 3.25 14.56 5.52
CA ASP A 251 4.15 14.37 6.65
C ASP A 251 5.41 13.59 6.23
N PRO A 252 6.59 14.25 6.23
CA PRO A 252 7.85 13.60 5.87
C PRO A 252 8.27 12.53 6.89
N ASN A 253 7.60 12.44 8.05
CA ASN A 253 7.88 11.44 9.06
C ASN A 253 7.15 10.10 8.81
N MET A 254 6.25 10.03 7.83
CA MET A 254 5.55 8.77 7.57
C MET A 254 6.54 7.65 7.18
N PHE A 255 7.50 7.93 6.31
CA PHE A 255 8.63 7.04 6.09
C PHE A 255 9.82 7.76 5.45
N CYS A 256 11.01 7.15 5.58
CA CYS A 256 12.23 7.63 4.96
C CYS A 256 12.60 6.74 3.77
N HIS A 257 12.80 7.33 2.59
CA HIS A 257 13.23 6.60 1.41
C HIS A 257 14.76 6.36 1.45
N THR A 258 15.22 5.24 0.87
CA THR A 258 16.65 4.84 0.89
C THR A 258 17.58 5.82 0.20
N SER A 259 17.10 6.59 -0.77
CA SER A 259 17.87 7.58 -1.54
C SER A 259 18.00 8.93 -0.85
N GLU A 260 17.41 9.11 0.33
CA GLU A 260 17.35 10.38 1.03
C GLU A 260 18.17 10.36 2.31
N PRO A 261 18.52 11.56 2.84
CA PRO A 261 19.08 11.66 4.18
C PRO A 261 18.15 11.01 5.21
N ILE A 262 18.72 10.26 6.14
CA ILE A 262 17.96 9.51 7.15
C ILE A 262 17.20 10.49 8.05
N ASN A 263 15.88 10.36 8.10
CA ASN A 263 15.01 11.06 9.04
C ASN A 263 14.78 10.18 10.27
N GLU A 264 15.40 10.51 11.40
CA GLU A 264 15.29 9.75 12.65
C GLU A 264 13.87 9.69 13.23
N ASN A 265 13.00 10.62 12.84
CA ASN A 265 11.59 10.69 13.26
C ASN A 265 10.65 9.90 12.36
N ALA A 266 11.15 9.20 11.35
CA ALA A 266 10.33 8.43 10.45
C ALA A 266 9.71 7.20 11.14
N LEU A 267 8.43 6.93 10.85
CA LEU A 267 7.72 5.74 11.32
C LEU A 267 8.32 4.47 10.73
N GLY A 268 8.81 4.54 9.49
CA GLY A 268 9.41 3.44 8.77
C GLY A 268 10.56 3.86 7.87
N PHE A 269 11.43 2.92 7.56
CA PHE A 269 12.58 3.10 6.69
C PHE A 269 12.47 2.12 5.53
N HIS A 270 12.35 2.66 4.33
CA HIS A 270 12.35 1.84 3.12
C HIS A 270 13.73 1.19 2.94
N THR A 271 13.77 -0.08 2.61
CA THR A 271 15.02 -0.84 2.50
C THR A 271 15.34 -1.18 1.06
N HIS A 272 16.63 -1.33 0.77
CA HIS A 272 17.02 -1.97 -0.47
C HIS A 272 16.71 -3.46 -0.41
N ILE A 273 16.16 -3.98 -1.51
CA ILE A 273 15.91 -5.40 -1.68
C ILE A 273 17.01 -5.96 -2.57
N GLN A 274 17.85 -6.82 -2.01
CA GLN A 274 18.84 -7.58 -2.78
C GLN A 274 18.49 -9.06 -2.73
N GLY A 275 18.23 -9.66 -3.88
CA GLY A 275 17.91 -11.08 -3.96
C GLY A 275 16.70 -11.50 -3.08
N ASN A 276 15.67 -10.64 -2.97
CA ASN A 276 14.49 -10.80 -2.11
C ASN A 276 14.75 -10.70 -0.59
N GLN A 277 15.91 -10.28 -0.15
CA GLN A 277 16.22 -10.02 1.26
C GLN A 277 16.26 -8.52 1.52
N LEU A 278 15.71 -8.11 2.67
CA LEU A 278 15.79 -6.74 3.15
C LEU A 278 17.22 -6.44 3.61
N GLN A 279 17.82 -5.39 3.05
CA GLN A 279 19.13 -4.90 3.49
C GLN A 279 18.96 -3.65 4.34
N MET A 280 19.56 -3.67 5.51
CA MET A 280 19.49 -2.58 6.46
C MET A 280 20.79 -1.78 6.47
N ASN A 281 20.68 -0.46 6.28
CA ASN A 281 21.78 0.47 6.50
C ASN A 281 22.15 0.52 7.99
N HIS A 282 23.47 0.59 8.31
CA HIS A 282 23.98 0.63 9.68
C HIS A 282 23.38 1.78 10.51
N ASN A 283 23.17 2.94 9.92
CA ASN A 283 22.56 4.08 10.61
C ASN A 283 21.09 3.81 10.98
N VAL A 284 20.32 3.18 10.09
CA VAL A 284 18.94 2.76 10.38
C VAL A 284 18.93 1.72 11.50
N PHE A 285 19.86 0.77 11.49
CA PHE A 285 20.04 -0.20 12.59
C PHE A 285 20.21 0.50 13.93
N ASN A 286 21.09 1.50 14.00
CA ASN A 286 21.35 2.24 15.24
C ASN A 286 20.11 3.00 15.72
N ILE A 287 19.33 3.61 14.80
CA ILE A 287 18.09 4.32 15.14
C ILE A 287 17.06 3.34 15.71
N LEU A 288 16.83 2.23 15.04
CA LEU A 288 15.80 1.24 15.43
C LEU A 288 16.14 0.53 16.76
N ASN A 289 17.41 0.54 17.15
CA ASN A 289 17.89 -0.09 18.40
C ASN A 289 18.23 0.92 19.51
N ARG A 290 18.05 2.23 19.30
CA ARG A 290 18.20 3.23 20.36
C ARG A 290 17.24 2.91 21.51
N GLY A 291 17.79 2.75 22.71
CA GLY A 291 17.02 2.45 23.93
C GLY A 291 16.74 0.97 24.18
N ARG A 292 17.18 0.06 23.32
CA ARG A 292 17.29 -1.36 23.68
C ARG A 292 18.62 -1.55 24.40
N SER A 293 18.59 -1.73 25.72
CA SER A 293 19.77 -2.26 26.45
C SER A 293 20.07 -3.63 25.87
N PHE A 294 21.19 -3.76 25.17
CA PHE A 294 21.72 -5.07 24.84
C PHE A 294 22.10 -5.74 26.19
N SER A 295 21.24 -6.59 26.74
CA SER A 295 21.73 -7.63 27.63
C SER A 295 22.58 -8.55 26.75
N MET A 296 23.89 -8.37 26.81
CA MET A 296 24.82 -9.37 26.33
C MET A 296 24.64 -10.60 27.22
N PHE A 297 24.04 -11.62 26.66
CA PHE A 297 24.16 -12.99 27.07
C PHE A 297 24.40 -13.87 25.86
#